data_360289fed9dc6fba6ebaaf6d2e7e6546
#
_entry.id   360289fed9dc6fba6ebaaf6d2e7e6546
#
_cell.length_a   1.000
_cell.length_b   1.000
_cell.length_c   1.000
_cell.angle_alpha   90.00
_cell.angle_beta   90.00
_cell.angle_gamma   90.00
#
_symmetry.space_group_name_H-M   'P 1'
#
loop_
_entity.id
_entity.type
_entity.pdbx_description
1 polymer ?
#
loop_
_entity_poly.entity_id
_entity_poly.type
_entity_poly.pdbx_seq_one_letter_code
_entity_poly.pdbx_strand_id
1 'polypeptide(L)'
;MSTNTETISELWQHPLVVDPATAGDDCVVSTNPATGEPLAAVRLQSTSDYEDAVVRAQAVQKHWRMLPAPKRGEIVRRIGNAFREKEQELGALVTMEMGKIHPEGVGEVVECIDIADFAVGLSRQLYGLTIHSERPLHRMYEQWHPLGTIGIITAFNFPVAVWAWN
;
A
#
# COMPACT_ATOMS: atom_id res chain seq x y z
N MET A 1 -19.18 21.74 -2.99
CA MET A 1 -18.69 21.31 -1.67
C MET A 1 -17.23 21.69 -1.63
N SER A 2 -16.85 22.62 -0.76
CA SER A 2 -15.45 23.03 -0.58
C SER A 2 -14.73 21.87 0.07
N THR A 3 -14.00 21.08 -0.72
CA THR A 3 -12.98 20.17 -0.20
C THR A 3 -11.94 21.01 0.47
N ASN A 4 -11.77 20.82 1.77
CA ASN A 4 -10.92 21.65 2.60
C ASN A 4 -9.47 21.47 2.14
N THR A 5 -8.98 22.38 1.32
CA THR A 5 -7.62 22.36 0.75
C THR A 5 -6.54 22.28 1.85
N GLU A 6 -6.88 22.79 3.06
CA GLU A 6 -5.99 22.70 4.24
C GLU A 6 -5.82 21.26 4.74
N THR A 7 -6.87 20.44 4.71
CA THR A 7 -6.81 19.04 5.20
C THR A 7 -6.00 18.15 4.25
N ILE A 8 -6.06 18.44 2.94
CA ILE A 8 -5.28 17.73 1.94
C ILE A 8 -3.79 18.14 2.04
N SER A 9 -3.49 19.37 2.46
CA SER A 9 -2.11 19.84 2.62
C SER A 9 -1.32 19.02 3.65
N GLU A 10 -1.98 18.40 4.64
CA GLU A 10 -1.32 17.51 5.60
C GLU A 10 -0.83 16.20 4.95
N LEU A 11 -1.51 15.71 3.91
CA LEU A 11 -1.11 14.50 3.18
C LEU A 11 0.18 14.70 2.37
N TRP A 12 0.50 15.95 2.04
CA TRP A 12 1.70 16.32 1.30
C TRP A 12 2.96 16.43 2.19
N GLN A 13 2.85 16.25 3.50
CA GLN A 13 3.97 16.38 4.44
C GLN A 13 4.89 15.13 4.43
N HIS A 14 5.43 14.82 3.27
CA HIS A 14 6.40 13.73 3.12
C HIS A 14 7.72 14.30 2.56
N PRO A 15 8.90 13.83 3.01
CA PRO A 15 10.19 14.37 2.57
C PRO A 15 10.46 14.30 1.06
N LEU A 16 9.77 13.40 0.34
CA LEU A 16 9.88 13.29 -1.12
C LEU A 16 8.89 14.19 -1.87
N VAL A 17 7.90 14.77 -1.18
CA VAL A 17 6.93 15.67 -1.79
C VAL A 17 7.49 17.11 -1.69
N VAL A 18 7.53 17.79 -2.81
CA VAL A 18 8.04 19.15 -2.94
C VAL A 18 7.04 20.06 -3.67
N ASP A 19 7.18 21.35 -3.49
CA ASP A 19 6.36 22.32 -4.23
C ASP A 19 6.65 22.21 -5.74
N PRO A 20 5.61 22.04 -6.58
CA PRO A 20 5.80 21.99 -8.04
C PRO A 20 6.53 23.19 -8.61
N ALA A 21 6.37 24.38 -8.00
CA ALA A 21 7.02 25.61 -8.47
C ALA A 21 8.55 25.59 -8.26
N THR A 22 9.05 24.73 -7.37
CA THR A 22 10.48 24.59 -7.05
C THR A 22 11.05 23.24 -7.48
N ALA A 23 10.25 22.42 -8.17
CA ALA A 23 10.66 21.08 -8.60
C ALA A 23 11.77 21.16 -9.65
N GLY A 24 12.84 20.37 -9.42
CA GLY A 24 13.95 20.20 -10.37
C GLY A 24 13.73 19.02 -11.32
N ASP A 25 14.73 18.75 -12.16
CA ASP A 25 14.71 17.65 -13.15
C ASP A 25 14.69 16.25 -12.50
N ASP A 26 14.99 16.17 -11.20
CA ASP A 26 14.91 14.97 -10.39
C ASP A 26 13.52 14.70 -9.82
N CYS A 27 12.51 15.47 -10.24
CA CYS A 27 11.13 15.36 -9.74
C CYS A 27 10.15 15.01 -10.87
N VAL A 28 9.06 14.35 -10.48
CA VAL A 28 7.87 14.19 -11.32
C VAL A 28 6.75 15.05 -10.75
N VAL A 29 6.18 15.90 -11.59
CA VAL A 29 5.04 16.76 -11.24
C VAL A 29 3.75 15.98 -11.49
N SER A 30 2.93 15.81 -10.47
CA SER A 30 1.57 15.33 -10.58
C SER A 30 0.66 16.49 -10.96
N THR A 31 -0.20 16.26 -11.95
CA THR A 31 -1.08 17.28 -12.52
C THR A 31 -2.54 16.80 -12.45
N ASN A 32 -3.44 17.65 -12.01
CA ASN A 32 -4.87 17.37 -12.06
C ASN A 32 -5.35 17.26 -13.51
N PRO A 33 -5.80 16.09 -13.98
CA PRO A 33 -6.17 15.90 -15.37
C PRO A 33 -7.44 16.67 -15.78
N ALA A 34 -8.26 17.10 -14.81
CA ALA A 34 -9.47 17.87 -15.09
C ALA A 34 -9.20 19.37 -15.30
N THR A 35 -8.15 19.93 -14.65
CA THR A 35 -7.84 21.37 -14.71
C THR A 35 -6.54 21.66 -15.45
N GLY A 36 -5.63 20.69 -15.55
CA GLY A 36 -4.27 20.88 -16.06
C GLY A 36 -3.32 21.55 -15.06
N GLU A 37 -3.76 21.82 -13.83
CA GLU A 37 -2.96 22.49 -12.82
C GLU A 37 -2.06 21.47 -12.07
N PRO A 38 -0.83 21.86 -11.71
CA PRO A 38 0.03 21.02 -10.90
C PRO A 38 -0.53 20.87 -9.48
N LEU A 39 -0.48 19.66 -8.94
CA LEU A 39 -0.90 19.34 -7.58
C LEU A 39 0.29 19.32 -6.62
N ALA A 40 1.28 18.53 -6.94
CA ALA A 40 2.49 18.36 -6.17
C ALA A 40 3.61 17.84 -7.08
N ALA A 41 4.84 17.85 -6.60
CA ALA A 41 5.94 17.16 -7.25
C ALA A 41 6.55 16.13 -6.31
N VAL A 42 7.00 15.01 -6.86
CA VAL A 42 7.62 13.92 -6.10
C VAL A 42 9.05 13.75 -6.58
N ARG A 43 9.99 13.78 -5.65
CA ARG A 43 11.40 13.53 -5.96
C ARG A 43 11.63 12.07 -6.30
N LEU A 44 12.26 11.83 -7.44
CA LEU A 44 12.64 10.49 -7.88
C LEU A 44 13.77 9.95 -6.99
N GLN A 45 13.69 8.67 -6.70
CA GLN A 45 14.74 7.97 -5.98
C GLN A 45 15.81 7.48 -6.96
N SER A 46 17.07 7.57 -6.54
CA SER A 46 18.20 7.02 -7.29
C SER A 46 18.26 5.49 -7.21
N THR A 47 19.08 4.87 -8.06
CA THR A 47 19.39 3.44 -7.97
C THR A 47 19.98 3.08 -6.60
N SER A 48 20.81 3.96 -6.03
CA SER A 48 21.37 3.74 -4.69
C SER A 48 20.30 3.74 -3.60
N ASP A 49 19.32 4.65 -3.66
CA ASP A 49 18.21 4.69 -2.69
C ASP A 49 17.35 3.43 -2.78
N TYR A 50 17.14 2.92 -4.00
CA TYR A 50 16.45 1.65 -4.24
C TYR A 50 17.21 0.48 -3.63
N GLU A 51 18.51 0.33 -3.90
CA GLU A 51 19.33 -0.74 -3.33
C GLU A 51 19.34 -0.69 -1.80
N ASP A 52 19.49 0.49 -1.21
CA ASP A 52 19.42 0.68 0.24
C ASP A 52 18.06 0.28 0.82
N ALA A 53 16.96 0.59 0.12
CA ALA A 53 15.62 0.19 0.52
C ALA A 53 15.46 -1.34 0.50
N VAL A 54 15.96 -2.01 -0.54
CA VAL A 54 15.95 -3.47 -0.66
C VAL A 54 16.76 -4.12 0.46
N VAL A 55 17.96 -3.63 0.74
CA VAL A 55 18.83 -4.14 1.82
C VAL A 55 18.13 -4.00 3.18
N ARG A 56 17.54 -2.85 3.49
CA ARG A 56 16.78 -2.64 4.73
C ARG A 56 15.58 -3.59 4.82
N ALA A 57 14.81 -3.74 3.73
CA ALA A 57 13.65 -4.63 3.69
C ALA A 57 14.06 -6.10 3.95
N GLN A 58 15.14 -6.58 3.32
CA GLN A 58 15.66 -7.93 3.53
C GLN A 58 16.16 -8.15 4.97
N ALA A 59 16.77 -7.15 5.59
CA ALA A 59 17.20 -7.24 6.98
C ALA A 59 16.01 -7.40 7.94
N VAL A 60 14.96 -6.60 7.76
CA VAL A 60 13.74 -6.64 8.57
C VAL A 60 12.94 -7.92 8.31
N GLN A 61 12.93 -8.43 7.07
CA GLN A 61 12.19 -9.62 6.68
C GLN A 61 12.56 -10.85 7.53
N LYS A 62 13.82 -10.98 7.94
CA LYS A 62 14.28 -12.08 8.81
C LYS A 62 13.54 -12.11 10.14
N HIS A 63 13.27 -10.94 10.71
CA HIS A 63 12.49 -10.81 11.94
C HIS A 63 10.98 -10.94 11.67
N TRP A 64 10.49 -10.29 10.62
CA TRP A 64 9.09 -10.30 10.23
C TRP A 64 8.54 -11.72 10.02
N ARG A 65 9.29 -12.56 9.30
CA ARG A 65 8.88 -13.96 9.04
C ARG A 65 8.76 -14.81 10.30
N MET A 66 9.48 -14.46 11.37
CA MET A 66 9.45 -15.17 12.65
C MET A 66 8.27 -14.76 13.53
N LEU A 67 7.63 -13.63 13.24
CA LEU A 67 6.42 -13.24 13.95
C LEU A 67 5.28 -14.20 13.60
N PRO A 68 4.51 -14.68 14.61
CA PRO A 68 3.28 -15.44 14.35
C PRO A 68 2.34 -14.69 13.40
N ALA A 69 1.68 -15.40 12.47
CA ALA A 69 0.80 -14.77 11.49
C ALA A 69 -0.25 -13.81 12.10
N PRO A 70 -0.92 -14.14 13.23
CA PRO A 70 -1.85 -13.20 13.86
C PRO A 70 -1.20 -11.92 14.40
N LYS A 71 0.10 -11.94 14.74
CA LYS A 71 0.84 -10.74 15.14
C LYS A 71 1.15 -9.83 13.96
N ARG A 72 1.44 -10.43 12.78
CA ARG A 72 1.55 -9.66 11.53
C ARG A 72 0.20 -9.08 11.14
N GLY A 73 -0.89 -9.86 11.26
CA GLY A 73 -2.26 -9.41 11.05
C GLY A 73 -2.63 -8.20 11.91
N GLU A 74 -2.17 -8.13 13.16
CA GLU A 74 -2.39 -6.97 14.03
C GLU A 74 -1.74 -5.68 13.50
N ILE A 75 -0.59 -5.79 12.83
CA ILE A 75 0.04 -4.64 12.19
C ILE A 75 -0.78 -4.21 10.96
N VAL A 76 -1.23 -5.17 10.14
CA VAL A 76 -2.11 -4.90 9.00
C VAL A 76 -3.42 -4.25 9.44
N ARG A 77 -4.01 -4.69 10.56
CA ARG A 77 -5.22 -4.06 11.12
C ARG A 77 -5.00 -2.59 11.47
N ARG A 78 -3.84 -2.24 12.04
CA ARG A 78 -3.51 -0.82 12.32
C ARG A 78 -3.34 0.00 11.06
N ILE A 79 -2.78 -0.58 9.99
CA ILE A 79 -2.71 0.07 8.67
C ILE A 79 -4.12 0.30 8.12
N GLY A 80 -5.00 -0.72 8.13
CA GLY A 80 -6.39 -0.58 7.69
C GLY A 80 -7.16 0.50 8.47
N ASN A 81 -6.93 0.61 9.79
CA ASN A 81 -7.55 1.66 10.60
C ASN A 81 -7.04 3.06 10.22
N ALA A 82 -5.76 3.23 9.92
CA ALA A 82 -5.21 4.50 9.45
C ALA A 82 -5.82 4.92 8.10
N PHE A 83 -6.06 3.98 7.18
CA PHE A 83 -6.82 4.25 5.95
C PHE A 83 -8.26 4.68 6.26
N ARG A 84 -8.92 4.03 7.22
CA ARG A 84 -10.30 4.35 7.63
C ARG A 84 -10.40 5.76 8.21
N GLU A 85 -9.41 6.18 9.00
CA GLU A 85 -9.35 7.53 9.57
C GLU A 85 -9.17 8.63 8.52
N LYS A 86 -8.54 8.31 7.38
CA LYS A 86 -8.23 9.25 6.29
C LYS A 86 -8.97 8.95 4.99
N GLU A 87 -10.05 8.19 5.05
CA GLU A 87 -10.79 7.68 3.89
C GLU A 87 -11.21 8.79 2.91
N GLN A 88 -11.83 9.84 3.43
CA GLN A 88 -12.37 10.92 2.60
C GLN A 88 -11.27 11.79 1.98
N GLU A 89 -10.24 12.10 2.75
CA GLU A 89 -9.10 12.89 2.28
C GLU A 89 -8.30 12.15 1.21
N LEU A 90 -8.02 10.87 1.44
CA LEU A 90 -7.32 10.03 0.47
C LEU A 90 -8.18 9.81 -0.80
N GLY A 91 -9.48 9.61 -0.65
CA GLY A 91 -10.42 9.51 -1.77
C GLY A 91 -10.47 10.80 -2.61
N ALA A 92 -10.44 11.97 -1.96
CA ALA A 92 -10.36 13.25 -2.64
C ALA A 92 -9.02 13.42 -3.40
N LEU A 93 -7.91 12.96 -2.82
CA LEU A 93 -6.60 12.96 -3.47
C LEU A 93 -6.60 12.08 -4.73
N VAL A 94 -7.13 10.85 -4.66
CA VAL A 94 -7.29 9.97 -5.82
C VAL A 94 -8.12 10.65 -6.90
N THR A 95 -9.22 11.30 -6.52
CA THR A 95 -10.08 12.06 -7.45
C THR A 95 -9.29 13.16 -8.17
N MET A 96 -8.51 13.95 -7.45
CA MET A 96 -7.74 15.06 -8.04
C MET A 96 -6.61 14.57 -8.95
N GLU A 97 -5.92 13.51 -8.55
CA GLU A 97 -4.74 13.02 -9.26
C GLU A 97 -5.11 12.17 -10.47
N MET A 98 -6.19 11.38 -10.38
CA MET A 98 -6.60 10.44 -11.42
C MET A 98 -7.76 10.93 -12.29
N GLY A 99 -8.46 11.98 -11.89
CA GLY A 99 -9.64 12.48 -12.59
C GLY A 99 -10.89 11.60 -12.43
N LYS A 100 -10.88 10.69 -11.44
CA LYS A 100 -12.08 9.90 -11.10
C LYS A 100 -13.13 10.75 -10.41
N ILE A 101 -14.39 10.36 -10.49
CA ILE A 101 -15.43 10.96 -9.65
C ILE A 101 -15.18 10.62 -8.18
N HIS A 102 -15.57 11.51 -7.29
CA HIS A 102 -15.27 11.38 -5.86
C HIS A 102 -15.71 10.04 -5.23
N PRO A 103 -16.90 9.48 -5.54
CA PRO A 103 -17.28 8.17 -5.02
C PRO A 103 -16.32 7.03 -5.44
N GLU A 104 -15.74 7.09 -6.65
CA GLU A 104 -14.76 6.10 -7.10
C GLU A 104 -13.40 6.28 -6.43
N GLY A 105 -12.98 7.53 -6.19
CA GLY A 105 -11.77 7.82 -5.42
C GLY A 105 -11.86 7.29 -3.99
N VAL A 106 -12.98 7.52 -3.32
CA VAL A 106 -13.26 6.96 -1.99
C VAL A 106 -13.34 5.44 -2.05
N GLY A 107 -13.98 4.87 -3.08
CA GLY A 107 -14.09 3.43 -3.28
C GLY A 107 -12.74 2.72 -3.31
N GLU A 108 -11.71 3.31 -3.92
CA GLU A 108 -10.35 2.72 -3.88
C GLU A 108 -9.78 2.64 -2.46
N VAL A 109 -10.03 3.64 -1.64
CA VAL A 109 -9.58 3.64 -0.23
C VAL A 109 -10.35 2.61 0.59
N VAL A 110 -11.66 2.49 0.34
CA VAL A 110 -12.49 1.44 0.96
C VAL A 110 -11.98 0.05 0.61
N GLU A 111 -11.57 -0.20 -0.64
CA GLU A 111 -10.96 -1.47 -1.02
C GLU A 111 -9.66 -1.77 -0.23
N CYS A 112 -8.83 -0.76 0.07
CA CYS A 112 -7.66 -0.95 0.93
C CYS A 112 -8.06 -1.40 2.35
N ILE A 113 -9.15 -0.85 2.88
CA ILE A 113 -9.67 -1.18 4.20
C ILE A 113 -10.20 -2.62 4.22
N ASP A 114 -11.01 -2.98 3.21
CA ASP A 114 -11.61 -4.31 3.10
C ASP A 114 -10.56 -5.41 2.93
N ILE A 115 -9.53 -5.16 2.12
CA ILE A 115 -8.41 -6.09 1.94
C ILE A 115 -7.59 -6.21 3.23
N ALA A 116 -7.39 -5.13 3.98
CA ALA A 116 -6.72 -5.20 5.26
C ALA A 116 -7.51 -6.07 6.25
N ASP A 117 -8.82 -5.89 6.34
CA ASP A 117 -9.70 -6.70 7.19
C ASP A 117 -9.69 -8.19 6.76
N PHE A 118 -9.74 -8.46 5.45
CA PHE A 118 -9.63 -9.79 4.90
C PHE A 118 -8.28 -10.44 5.25
N ALA A 119 -7.16 -9.74 5.07
CA ALA A 119 -5.83 -10.23 5.41
C ALA A 119 -5.68 -10.53 6.91
N VAL A 120 -6.30 -9.70 7.78
CA VAL A 120 -6.37 -9.97 9.24
C VAL A 120 -7.08 -11.29 9.51
N GLY A 121 -8.21 -11.56 8.85
CA GLY A 121 -8.93 -12.83 8.92
C GLY A 121 -8.05 -14.00 8.48
N LEU A 122 -7.42 -13.89 7.30
CA LEU A 122 -6.52 -14.89 6.75
C LEU A 122 -5.33 -15.20 7.66
N SER A 123 -4.84 -14.24 8.44
CA SER A 123 -3.74 -14.44 9.38
C SER A 123 -4.00 -15.56 10.40
N ARG A 124 -5.28 -15.94 10.59
CA ARG A 124 -5.73 -17.03 11.48
C ARG A 124 -6.26 -18.24 10.73
N GLN A 125 -6.66 -18.12 9.48
CA GLN A 125 -7.35 -19.14 8.70
C GLN A 125 -6.49 -19.83 7.64
N LEU A 126 -5.35 -19.25 7.30
CA LEU A 126 -4.46 -19.79 6.28
C LEU A 126 -3.55 -20.89 6.89
N TYR A 127 -4.16 -22.05 7.24
CA TYR A 127 -3.48 -23.12 7.96
C TYR A 127 -3.07 -24.33 7.11
N GLY A 128 -3.49 -24.46 5.87
CA GLY A 128 -3.17 -25.58 4.98
C GLY A 128 -3.91 -26.88 5.29
N LEU A 129 -3.67 -27.89 4.48
CA LEU A 129 -4.31 -29.20 4.55
C LEU A 129 -3.39 -30.24 5.21
N THR A 130 -3.98 -31.24 5.89
CA THR A 130 -3.32 -32.47 6.27
C THR A 130 -3.80 -33.58 5.33
N ILE A 131 -2.87 -34.28 4.68
CA ILE A 131 -3.15 -35.18 3.57
C ILE A 131 -2.63 -36.58 3.92
N HIS A 132 -3.35 -37.63 3.53
CA HIS A 132 -2.88 -38.98 3.69
C HIS A 132 -1.76 -39.30 2.70
N SER A 133 -0.74 -40.06 3.19
CA SER A 133 0.34 -40.57 2.35
C SER A 133 0.08 -42.04 1.99
N GLU A 134 0.37 -42.41 0.75
CA GLU A 134 0.41 -43.81 0.31
C GLU A 134 1.68 -44.55 0.79
N ARG A 135 2.66 -43.79 1.32
CA ARG A 135 3.95 -44.37 1.78
C ARG A 135 3.90 -44.62 3.29
N PRO A 136 4.37 -45.79 3.75
CA PRO A 136 4.50 -46.08 5.18
C PRO A 136 5.41 -45.04 5.88
N LEU A 137 5.08 -44.66 7.10
CA LEU A 137 5.86 -43.75 7.95
C LEU A 137 6.03 -42.33 7.38
N HIS A 138 5.22 -41.94 6.39
CA HIS A 138 5.21 -40.59 5.83
C HIS A 138 3.96 -39.83 6.29
N ARG A 139 4.15 -38.54 6.54
CA ARG A 139 3.09 -37.56 6.79
C ARG A 139 3.18 -36.45 5.75
N MET A 140 2.03 -36.06 5.20
CA MET A 140 1.93 -34.97 4.22
C MET A 140 1.06 -33.86 4.79
N TYR A 141 1.51 -32.62 4.64
CA TYR A 141 0.75 -31.44 5.03
C TYR A 141 1.22 -30.21 4.26
N GLU A 142 0.35 -29.21 4.16
CA GLU A 142 0.63 -27.91 3.59
C GLU A 142 0.93 -26.91 4.70
N GLN A 143 1.84 -25.99 4.43
CA GLN A 143 2.11 -24.83 5.26
C GLN A 143 2.28 -23.58 4.40
N TRP A 144 1.77 -22.47 4.89
CA TRP A 144 1.92 -21.17 4.25
C TRP A 144 3.03 -20.38 4.93
N HIS A 145 4.00 -19.94 4.14
CA HIS A 145 5.14 -19.16 4.62
C HIS A 145 5.21 -17.82 3.90
N PRO A 146 5.69 -16.74 4.58
CA PRO A 146 5.92 -15.46 3.91
C PRO A 146 6.91 -15.62 2.75
N LEU A 147 6.58 -15.04 1.59
CA LEU A 147 7.46 -15.02 0.41
C LEU A 147 8.75 -14.23 0.65
N GLY A 148 8.67 -13.18 1.46
CA GLY A 148 9.77 -12.24 1.69
C GLY A 148 9.45 -10.86 1.13
N THR A 149 10.49 -10.13 0.79
CA THR A 149 10.37 -8.81 0.15
C THR A 149 9.87 -8.99 -1.28
N ILE A 150 8.83 -8.27 -1.65
CA ILE A 150 8.23 -8.26 -2.99
C ILE A 150 8.24 -6.84 -3.56
N GLY A 151 8.28 -6.74 -4.89
CA GLY A 151 8.03 -5.49 -5.60
C GLY A 151 6.58 -5.44 -6.06
N ILE A 152 5.92 -4.30 -5.89
CA ILE A 152 4.55 -4.07 -6.34
C ILE A 152 4.57 -2.96 -7.38
N ILE A 153 4.06 -3.25 -8.59
CA ILE A 153 3.86 -2.27 -9.66
C ILE A 153 2.36 -2.12 -9.85
N THR A 154 1.81 -0.99 -9.43
CA THR A 154 0.39 -0.72 -9.52
C THR A 154 -0.02 -0.27 -10.93
N ALA A 155 -1.26 -0.57 -11.32
CA ALA A 155 -1.86 0.03 -12.50
C ALA A 155 -2.13 1.52 -12.25
N PHE A 156 -1.82 2.37 -13.25
CA PHE A 156 -1.97 3.82 -13.12
C PHE A 156 -3.39 4.26 -12.78
N ASN A 157 -4.40 3.51 -13.24
CA ASN A 157 -5.82 3.81 -13.04
C ASN A 157 -6.40 3.30 -11.70
N PHE A 158 -5.61 2.51 -10.94
CA PHE A 158 -5.93 2.05 -9.59
C PHE A 158 -4.69 2.18 -8.70
N PRO A 159 -4.25 3.42 -8.42
CA PRO A 159 -2.95 3.67 -7.78
C PRO A 159 -2.89 3.22 -6.33
N VAL A 160 -4.02 3.12 -5.64
CA VAL A 160 -4.10 2.81 -4.19
C VAL A 160 -4.63 1.41 -3.95
N ALA A 161 -5.76 1.03 -4.54
CA ALA A 161 -6.41 -0.26 -4.30
C ALA A 161 -5.49 -1.44 -4.65
N VAL A 162 -4.88 -1.44 -5.85
CA VAL A 162 -4.01 -2.54 -6.31
C VAL A 162 -2.76 -2.71 -5.45
N TRP A 163 -2.22 -1.62 -4.90
CA TRP A 163 -1.14 -1.71 -3.92
C TRP A 163 -1.57 -2.51 -2.69
N ALA A 164 -2.75 -2.23 -2.16
CA ALA A 164 -3.26 -2.89 -0.96
C ALA A 164 -3.56 -4.38 -1.17
N TRP A 165 -3.97 -4.78 -2.38
CA TRP A 165 -4.26 -6.19 -2.68
C TRP A 165 -3.03 -7.09 -2.60
N ASN A 166 -1.84 -6.55 -2.77
CA ASN A 166 -0.56 -7.27 -2.83
C ASN A 166 0.23 -7.15 -1.52
#